data_2ab0ce7df0433fa58020edade5581f51
#
_entry.id   2ab0ce7df0433fa58020edade5581f51
#
_cell.length_a   1.000
_cell.length_b   1.000
_cell.length_c   1.000
_cell.angle_alpha   90.00
_cell.angle_beta   90.00
_cell.angle_gamma   90.00
#
_symmetry.space_group_name_H-M   'P 1'
#
loop_
_entity.id
_entity.type
_entity.pdbx_description
1 polymer ?
#
loop_
_entity_poly.entity_id
_entity_poly.type
_entity_poly.pdbx_seq_one_letter_code
_entity_poly.pdbx_strand_id
1 'polypeptide(L)'
;MRKPLVIAGVMLLCCGVAFGAETARKGGKPVVILETSLGVIKVELYPDKAPVSVKNFLAYVKEGHYDGLIFHRVIRDFMIQGGGFTKEMKERGPKHPPIKNEADNGLKNDRGTLAMARTSIVDSATAQFFINVVNNDFLNHRAKTPQGYGYAVFGKVVEGMDVADKIRAVPTGNAGMFQDVPLQPVTITKATAVPE
;
A
#
# COMPACT_ATOMS: atom_id res chain seq x y z
N MET A 1 -36.48 -52.94 62.63
CA MET A 1 -36.07 -51.51 62.57
C MET A 1 -35.20 -51.37 61.36
N ARG A 2 -35.74 -50.88 60.26
CA ARG A 2 -35.02 -50.68 59.00
C ARG A 2 -34.76 -49.16 58.81
N LYS A 3 -33.49 -48.77 58.65
CA LYS A 3 -33.08 -47.43 58.39
C LYS A 3 -33.21 -47.10 56.87
N PRO A 4 -33.68 -45.91 56.47
CA PRO A 4 -33.70 -45.61 55.06
C PRO A 4 -32.34 -45.08 54.62
N LEU A 5 -31.94 -45.49 53.43
CA LEU A 5 -30.72 -45.01 52.67
C LEU A 5 -31.04 -43.73 51.95
N VAL A 6 -30.32 -42.65 52.30
CA VAL A 6 -30.39 -41.37 51.62
C VAL A 6 -29.40 -41.37 50.44
N ILE A 7 -29.94 -41.37 49.23
CA ILE A 7 -29.14 -41.20 48.00
C ILE A 7 -28.97 -39.71 47.77
N ALA A 8 -27.74 -39.18 47.95
CA ALA A 8 -27.36 -37.83 47.55
C ALA A 8 -27.11 -37.77 46.04
N GLY A 9 -28.01 -37.07 45.33
CA GLY A 9 -27.82 -36.80 43.91
C GLY A 9 -26.75 -35.73 43.69
N VAL A 10 -25.67 -36.08 43.03
CA VAL A 10 -24.66 -35.15 42.55
C VAL A 10 -25.16 -34.49 41.27
N MET A 11 -25.52 -33.22 41.36
CA MET A 11 -25.93 -32.40 40.25
C MET A 11 -24.67 -31.87 39.55
N LEU A 12 -24.34 -32.46 38.39
CA LEU A 12 -23.22 -32.04 37.54
C LEU A 12 -23.59 -30.76 36.81
N LEU A 13 -23.03 -29.62 37.25
CA LEU A 13 -23.20 -28.32 36.62
C LEU A 13 -22.28 -28.29 35.38
N CYS A 14 -22.83 -28.54 34.18
CA CYS A 14 -22.14 -28.31 32.91
C CYS A 14 -22.01 -26.78 32.69
N CYS A 15 -20.83 -26.22 33.00
CA CYS A 15 -20.44 -24.91 32.59
C CYS A 15 -20.21 -24.90 31.07
N GLY A 16 -21.23 -24.53 30.32
CA GLY A 16 -21.11 -24.26 28.88
C GLY A 16 -20.23 -23.05 28.64
N VAL A 17 -19.01 -23.26 28.16
CA VAL A 17 -18.15 -22.22 27.66
C VAL A 17 -18.74 -21.74 26.33
N ALA A 18 -19.48 -20.65 26.36
CA ALA A 18 -19.91 -19.98 25.14
C ALA A 18 -18.66 -19.42 24.44
N PHE A 19 -18.23 -20.08 23.36
CA PHE A 19 -17.32 -19.48 22.39
C PHE A 19 -18.07 -18.29 21.77
N GLY A 20 -17.80 -17.11 22.31
CA GLY A 20 -18.22 -15.88 21.67
C GLY A 20 -17.58 -15.82 20.29
N ALA A 21 -18.39 -15.91 19.24
CA ALA A 21 -17.98 -15.58 17.89
C ALA A 21 -17.49 -14.12 17.94
N GLU A 22 -16.17 -13.94 17.81
CA GLU A 22 -15.54 -12.66 17.62
C GLU A 22 -16.09 -12.09 16.32
N THR A 23 -17.10 -11.23 16.46
CA THR A 23 -17.62 -10.44 15.35
C THR A 23 -16.45 -9.61 14.82
N ALA A 24 -15.90 -10.01 13.67
CA ALA A 24 -14.93 -9.22 12.94
C ALA A 24 -15.50 -7.79 12.84
N ARG A 25 -14.93 -6.86 13.60
CA ARG A 25 -15.20 -5.44 13.44
C ARG A 25 -14.95 -5.15 11.97
N LYS A 26 -15.91 -4.54 11.29
CA LYS A 26 -15.67 -3.92 9.99
C LYS A 26 -14.65 -2.81 10.25
N GLY A 27 -13.37 -3.16 10.21
CA GLY A 27 -12.27 -2.22 10.35
C GLY A 27 -12.41 -1.15 9.28
N GLY A 28 -12.14 0.10 9.65
CA GLY A 28 -12.00 1.18 8.67
C GLY A 28 -10.91 0.79 7.65
N LYS A 29 -10.92 1.42 6.49
CA LYS A 29 -9.85 1.18 5.51
C LYS A 29 -8.52 1.68 6.09
N PRO A 30 -7.44 0.88 6.03
CA PRO A 30 -6.14 1.31 6.53
C PRO A 30 -5.69 2.62 5.88
N VAL A 31 -5.12 3.52 6.68
CA VAL A 31 -4.55 4.78 6.21
C VAL A 31 -3.06 4.78 6.47
N VAL A 32 -2.28 5.23 5.49
CA VAL A 32 -0.84 5.47 5.63
C VAL A 32 -0.55 6.95 5.48
N ILE A 33 0.25 7.49 6.39
CA ILE A 33 0.77 8.85 6.34
C ILE A 33 2.17 8.79 5.74
N LEU A 34 2.38 9.50 4.62
CA LEU A 34 3.68 9.73 4.02
C LEU A 34 4.10 11.17 4.35
N GLU A 35 4.99 11.33 5.31
CA GLU A 35 5.65 12.60 5.58
C GLU A 35 6.73 12.82 4.52
N THR A 36 6.70 13.95 3.83
CA THR A 36 7.68 14.26 2.80
C THR A 36 8.36 15.59 3.07
N SER A 37 9.47 15.86 2.39
CA SER A 37 10.17 17.16 2.47
C SER A 37 9.31 18.33 1.94
N LEU A 38 8.18 18.07 1.26
CA LEU A 38 7.27 19.10 0.70
C LEU A 38 5.89 19.12 1.39
N GLY A 39 5.68 18.29 2.40
CA GLY A 39 4.43 18.20 3.15
C GLY A 39 3.96 16.76 3.35
N VAL A 40 2.76 16.62 3.89
CA VAL A 40 2.18 15.32 4.26
C VAL A 40 1.16 14.87 3.21
N ILE A 41 1.22 13.59 2.86
CA ILE A 41 0.23 12.92 2.00
C ILE A 41 -0.39 11.79 2.81
N LYS A 42 -1.73 11.74 2.94
CA LYS A 42 -2.44 10.61 3.54
C LYS A 42 -3.10 9.79 2.46
N VAL A 43 -2.90 8.48 2.53
CA VAL A 43 -3.42 7.53 1.57
C VAL A 43 -4.30 6.49 2.25
N GLU A 44 -5.54 6.35 1.78
CA GLU A 44 -6.45 5.28 2.16
C GLU A 44 -6.19 4.07 1.28
N LEU A 45 -6.07 2.88 1.87
CA LEU A 45 -5.78 1.64 1.16
C LEU A 45 -7.05 0.79 0.96
N TYR A 46 -7.06 -0.05 -0.07
CA TYR A 46 -8.22 -0.84 -0.48
C TYR A 46 -7.98 -2.35 -0.34
N PRO A 47 -7.94 -2.90 0.91
CA PRO A 47 -7.66 -4.31 1.14
C PRO A 47 -8.71 -5.25 0.51
N ASP A 48 -9.96 -4.79 0.37
CA ASP A 48 -11.04 -5.58 -0.27
C ASP A 48 -10.83 -5.73 -1.80
N LYS A 49 -10.06 -4.82 -2.42
CA LYS A 49 -9.82 -4.78 -3.87
C LYS A 49 -8.42 -5.24 -4.26
N ALA A 50 -7.45 -5.02 -3.40
CA ALA A 50 -6.04 -5.33 -3.65
C ALA A 50 -5.37 -5.88 -2.37
N PRO A 51 -5.84 -7.02 -1.82
CA PRO A 51 -5.37 -7.54 -0.55
C PRO A 51 -3.87 -7.85 -0.54
N VAL A 52 -3.32 -8.36 -1.64
CA VAL A 52 -1.90 -8.70 -1.74
C VAL A 52 -1.04 -7.45 -1.79
N SER A 53 -1.42 -6.47 -2.62
CA SER A 53 -0.71 -5.19 -2.76
C SER A 53 -0.74 -4.39 -1.46
N VAL A 54 -1.91 -4.31 -0.80
CA VAL A 54 -2.07 -3.61 0.48
C VAL A 54 -1.22 -4.27 1.57
N LYS A 55 -1.30 -5.61 1.72
CA LYS A 55 -0.48 -6.35 2.70
C LYS A 55 1.01 -6.11 2.48
N ASN A 56 1.46 -6.17 1.22
CA ASN A 56 2.84 -5.93 0.83
C ASN A 56 3.28 -4.50 1.19
N PHE A 57 2.52 -3.48 0.80
CA PHE A 57 2.83 -2.09 1.08
C PHE A 57 2.90 -1.81 2.58
N LEU A 58 1.94 -2.30 3.37
CA LEU A 58 1.93 -2.16 4.83
C LEU A 58 3.12 -2.87 5.50
N ALA A 59 3.58 -4.01 4.97
CA ALA A 59 4.79 -4.68 5.47
C ALA A 59 6.02 -3.77 5.29
N TYR A 60 6.22 -3.19 4.12
CA TYR A 60 7.31 -2.24 3.86
C TYR A 60 7.20 -0.97 4.72
N VAL A 61 5.97 -0.43 4.94
CA VAL A 61 5.74 0.70 5.86
C VAL A 61 6.15 0.33 7.28
N LYS A 62 5.69 -0.81 7.79
CA LYS A 62 5.99 -1.29 9.15
C LYS A 62 7.49 -1.49 9.38
N GLU A 63 8.22 -1.90 8.36
CA GLU A 63 9.68 -2.11 8.41
C GLU A 63 10.49 -0.82 8.21
N GLY A 64 9.84 0.34 8.06
CA GLY A 64 10.50 1.62 7.80
C GLY A 64 11.26 1.65 6.46
N HIS A 65 10.87 0.80 5.50
CA HIS A 65 11.56 0.71 4.21
C HIS A 65 11.56 2.04 3.45
N TYR A 66 10.47 2.79 3.52
CA TYR A 66 10.31 4.03 2.76
C TYR A 66 11.03 5.22 3.39
N ASP A 67 11.42 5.15 4.65
CA ASP A 67 12.04 6.24 5.38
C ASP A 67 13.41 6.59 4.77
N GLY A 68 13.57 7.86 4.38
CA GLY A 68 14.75 8.37 3.70
C GLY A 68 14.83 8.08 2.19
N LEU A 69 13.85 7.38 1.61
CA LEU A 69 13.77 7.21 0.15
C LEU A 69 13.15 8.43 -0.52
N ILE A 70 13.41 8.57 -1.81
CA ILE A 70 12.94 9.71 -2.60
C ILE A 70 11.86 9.32 -3.60
N PHE A 71 11.10 10.31 -4.07
CA PHE A 71 10.41 10.21 -5.35
C PHE A 71 11.47 10.36 -6.44
N HIS A 72 11.97 9.23 -6.94
CA HIS A 72 13.11 9.17 -7.85
C HIS A 72 12.74 9.38 -9.32
N ARG A 73 11.45 9.34 -9.66
CA ARG A 73 10.95 9.61 -11.00
C ARG A 73 9.67 10.42 -10.90
N VAL A 74 9.70 11.62 -11.46
CA VAL A 74 8.60 12.60 -11.41
C VAL A 74 8.32 13.10 -12.81
N ILE A 75 7.14 12.83 -13.32
CA ILE A 75 6.67 13.32 -14.62
C ILE A 75 5.40 14.14 -14.39
N ARG A 76 5.46 15.42 -14.68
CA ARG A 76 4.45 16.46 -14.36
C ARG A 76 3.01 16.05 -14.71
N ASP A 77 2.79 15.54 -15.89
CA ASP A 77 1.47 15.21 -16.42
C ASP A 77 1.28 13.70 -16.56
N PHE A 78 1.83 12.95 -15.57
CA PHE A 78 1.72 11.52 -15.52
C PHE A 78 1.64 10.99 -14.07
N MET A 79 2.78 10.83 -13.39
CA MET A 79 2.83 10.24 -12.04
C MET A 79 4.09 10.70 -11.28
N ILE A 80 4.08 10.46 -9.97
CA ILE A 80 5.27 10.57 -9.12
C ILE A 80 5.56 9.18 -8.53
N GLN A 81 6.76 8.64 -8.77
CA GLN A 81 7.17 7.29 -8.38
C GLN A 81 8.25 7.34 -7.32
N GLY A 82 8.07 6.53 -6.26
CA GLY A 82 8.99 6.43 -5.14
C GLY A 82 9.14 5.00 -4.61
N GLY A 83 9.85 4.87 -3.49
CA GLY A 83 9.98 3.60 -2.76
C GLY A 83 11.11 2.68 -3.22
N GLY A 84 12.05 3.15 -4.03
CA GLY A 84 13.16 2.31 -4.53
C GLY A 84 14.56 2.89 -4.34
N PHE A 85 14.72 4.21 -4.21
CA PHE A 85 16.03 4.85 -4.27
C PHE A 85 16.27 5.85 -3.16
N THR A 86 17.53 5.95 -2.69
CA THR A 86 18.00 7.00 -1.79
C THR A 86 18.27 8.30 -2.58
N LYS A 87 18.55 9.39 -1.87
CA LYS A 87 18.88 10.69 -2.49
C LYS A 87 20.16 10.66 -3.34
N GLU A 88 21.04 9.69 -3.12
CA GLU A 88 22.25 9.45 -3.91
C GLU A 88 21.96 8.54 -5.14
N MET A 89 20.69 8.28 -5.47
CA MET A 89 20.25 7.35 -6.52
C MET A 89 20.79 5.92 -6.35
N LYS A 90 21.07 5.53 -5.09
CA LYS A 90 21.40 4.15 -4.75
C LYS A 90 20.10 3.37 -4.53
N GLU A 91 19.95 2.26 -5.23
CA GLU A 91 18.79 1.40 -5.05
C GLU A 91 18.75 0.77 -3.65
N ARG A 92 17.60 0.87 -2.99
CA ARG A 92 17.27 0.06 -1.82
C ARG A 92 16.50 -1.15 -2.31
N GLY A 93 17.20 -2.29 -2.40
CA GLY A 93 16.62 -3.54 -2.88
C GLY A 93 15.39 -3.97 -2.07
N PRO A 94 14.50 -4.74 -2.70
CA PRO A 94 13.31 -5.24 -2.02
C PRO A 94 13.66 -6.24 -0.92
N LYS A 95 12.92 -6.21 0.19
CA LYS A 95 13.06 -7.16 1.31
C LYS A 95 12.18 -8.39 1.16
N HIS A 96 11.16 -8.31 0.30
CA HIS A 96 10.17 -9.35 0.06
C HIS A 96 10.17 -9.78 -1.40
N PRO A 97 9.77 -11.02 -1.71
CA PRO A 97 9.63 -11.48 -3.08
C PRO A 97 8.58 -10.68 -3.85
N PRO A 98 8.63 -10.70 -5.18
CA PRO A 98 7.61 -10.10 -6.01
C PRO A 98 6.22 -10.66 -5.71
N ILE A 99 5.21 -9.80 -5.88
CA ILE A 99 3.81 -10.12 -5.61
C ILE A 99 3.00 -10.28 -6.89
N LYS A 100 1.87 -11.01 -6.77
CA LYS A 100 0.88 -11.10 -7.83
C LYS A 100 0.31 -9.73 -8.17
N ASN A 101 0.16 -9.45 -9.46
CA ASN A 101 -0.48 -8.23 -9.94
C ASN A 101 -2.01 -8.34 -9.80
N GLU A 102 -2.62 -7.36 -9.15
CA GLU A 102 -4.06 -7.29 -8.91
C GLU A 102 -4.74 -6.20 -9.76
N ALA A 103 -4.18 -5.84 -10.92
CA ALA A 103 -4.73 -4.77 -11.76
C ALA A 103 -6.11 -5.10 -12.36
N ASP A 104 -6.51 -6.38 -12.36
CA ASP A 104 -7.83 -6.84 -12.78
C ASP A 104 -8.93 -6.67 -11.70
N ASN A 105 -8.64 -5.89 -10.64
CA ASN A 105 -9.54 -5.62 -9.51
C ASN A 105 -10.65 -4.59 -9.79
N GLY A 106 -10.71 -4.06 -11.02
CA GLY A 106 -11.70 -3.08 -11.46
C GLY A 106 -11.43 -1.63 -11.08
N LEU A 107 -10.33 -1.35 -10.35
CA LEU A 107 -9.91 0.02 -10.05
C LEU A 107 -9.15 0.62 -11.25
N LYS A 108 -9.28 1.95 -11.40
CA LYS A 108 -8.63 2.70 -12.47
C LYS A 108 -7.47 3.53 -11.95
N ASN A 109 -6.49 3.77 -12.80
CA ASN A 109 -5.36 4.67 -12.54
C ASN A 109 -5.78 6.14 -12.70
N ASP A 110 -6.82 6.54 -11.96
CA ASP A 110 -7.31 7.91 -11.94
C ASP A 110 -6.41 8.80 -11.08
N ARG A 111 -6.50 10.13 -11.28
CA ARG A 111 -5.76 11.10 -10.46
C ARG A 111 -5.98 10.84 -8.96
N GLY A 112 -4.88 10.84 -8.22
CA GLY A 112 -4.82 10.61 -6.77
C GLY A 112 -4.74 9.14 -6.38
N THR A 113 -4.85 8.16 -7.29
CA THR A 113 -4.71 6.76 -6.94
C THR A 113 -3.25 6.34 -6.76
N LEU A 114 -3.02 5.39 -5.85
CA LEU A 114 -1.74 4.69 -5.67
C LEU A 114 -1.76 3.38 -6.44
N ALA A 115 -0.69 3.11 -7.17
CA ALA A 115 -0.50 1.84 -7.86
C ALA A 115 0.91 1.29 -7.68
N MET A 116 1.03 -0.06 -7.78
CA MET A 116 2.33 -0.74 -7.71
C MET A 116 3.12 -0.54 -8.99
N ALA A 117 4.36 -0.08 -8.86
CA ALA A 117 5.31 -0.10 -9.98
C ALA A 117 5.78 -1.54 -10.24
N ARG A 118 6.05 -1.87 -11.51
CA ARG A 118 6.52 -3.18 -11.96
C ARG A 118 7.42 -3.08 -13.18
N THR A 119 8.12 -4.15 -13.47
CA THR A 119 8.86 -4.33 -14.73
C THR A 119 7.91 -4.78 -15.85
N SER A 120 8.45 -5.22 -16.99
CA SER A 120 7.67 -5.87 -18.08
C SER A 120 7.01 -7.18 -17.64
N ILE A 121 7.52 -7.82 -16.59
CA ILE A 121 6.94 -9.05 -16.02
C ILE A 121 5.71 -8.67 -15.21
N VAL A 122 4.59 -9.36 -15.42
CA VAL A 122 3.28 -9.05 -14.80
C VAL A 122 3.38 -9.06 -13.27
N ASP A 123 3.91 -10.13 -12.69
CA ASP A 123 3.99 -10.37 -11.26
C ASP A 123 5.40 -10.03 -10.74
N SER A 124 5.87 -8.78 -10.98
CA SER A 124 7.20 -8.32 -10.59
C SER A 124 7.21 -7.16 -9.60
N ALA A 125 6.04 -6.70 -9.17
CA ALA A 125 5.95 -5.62 -8.20
C ALA A 125 6.54 -6.03 -6.84
N THR A 126 7.30 -5.12 -6.20
CA THR A 126 7.89 -5.32 -4.88
C THR A 126 7.59 -4.14 -3.96
N ALA A 127 8.55 -3.21 -3.75
CA ALA A 127 8.40 -2.08 -2.84
C ALA A 127 7.95 -0.78 -3.55
N GLN A 128 8.32 -0.61 -4.83
CA GLN A 128 8.09 0.66 -5.52
C GLN A 128 6.61 0.88 -5.85
N PHE A 129 6.17 2.11 -5.67
CA PHE A 129 4.80 2.55 -5.97
C PHE A 129 4.83 3.90 -6.69
N PHE A 130 3.69 4.28 -7.27
CA PHE A 130 3.50 5.63 -7.80
C PHE A 130 2.12 6.19 -7.43
N ILE A 131 2.04 7.51 -7.42
CA ILE A 131 0.80 8.26 -7.28
C ILE A 131 0.48 8.88 -8.65
N ASN A 132 -0.70 8.58 -9.16
CA ASN A 132 -1.21 9.18 -10.39
C ASN A 132 -1.54 10.65 -10.16
N VAL A 133 -0.94 11.57 -10.90
CA VAL A 133 -1.21 13.01 -10.78
C VAL A 133 -2.15 13.55 -11.86
N VAL A 134 -2.52 12.69 -12.80
CA VAL A 134 -3.60 12.83 -13.80
C VAL A 134 -4.30 11.50 -13.97
N ASN A 135 -5.36 11.43 -14.77
CA ASN A 135 -5.98 10.16 -15.16
C ASN A 135 -5.12 9.47 -16.22
N ASN A 136 -4.72 8.23 -15.95
CA ASN A 136 -3.80 7.44 -16.77
C ASN A 136 -4.48 6.16 -17.27
N ASP A 137 -5.52 6.31 -18.11
CA ASP A 137 -6.33 5.18 -18.59
C ASP A 137 -5.51 4.09 -19.30
N PHE A 138 -4.38 4.46 -19.91
CA PHE A 138 -3.51 3.51 -20.59
C PHE A 138 -2.79 2.55 -19.63
N LEU A 139 -2.76 2.85 -18.32
CA LEU A 139 -2.23 1.98 -17.26
C LEU A 139 -3.26 0.97 -16.72
N ASN A 140 -4.52 1.09 -17.12
CA ASN A 140 -5.59 0.22 -16.64
C ASN A 140 -5.48 -1.18 -17.23
N HIS A 141 -5.99 -2.17 -16.48
CA HIS A 141 -6.12 -3.53 -16.99
C HIS A 141 -7.03 -3.57 -18.22
N ARG A 142 -6.58 -4.20 -19.30
CA ARG A 142 -7.33 -4.38 -20.54
C ARG A 142 -7.39 -5.84 -20.99
N ALA A 143 -6.32 -6.61 -20.70
CA ALA A 143 -6.20 -8.01 -21.10
C ALA A 143 -5.16 -8.73 -20.25
N LYS A 144 -5.28 -10.05 -20.13
CA LYS A 144 -4.32 -10.93 -19.41
C LYS A 144 -3.07 -11.20 -20.26
N THR A 145 -2.43 -10.14 -20.74
CA THR A 145 -1.16 -10.16 -21.47
C THR A 145 -0.15 -9.27 -20.77
N PRO A 146 1.16 -9.44 -20.92
CA PRO A 146 2.17 -8.59 -20.28
C PRO A 146 1.94 -7.09 -20.51
N GLN A 147 1.57 -6.69 -21.72
CA GLN A 147 1.31 -5.29 -22.11
C GLN A 147 -0.07 -4.80 -21.66
N GLY A 148 -1.07 -5.69 -21.65
CA GLY A 148 -2.47 -5.34 -21.34
C GLY A 148 -2.86 -5.52 -19.87
N TYR A 149 -1.98 -6.14 -19.05
CA TYR A 149 -2.33 -6.46 -17.66
C TYR A 149 -2.53 -5.21 -16.80
N GLY A 150 -1.78 -4.15 -17.07
CA GLY A 150 -1.87 -2.88 -16.35
C GLY A 150 -1.13 -2.86 -15.02
N TYR A 151 -1.47 -1.85 -14.19
CA TYR A 151 -0.84 -1.56 -12.92
C TYR A 151 -1.89 -1.60 -11.80
N ALA A 152 -1.62 -2.38 -10.76
CA ALA A 152 -2.55 -2.62 -9.66
C ALA A 152 -2.74 -1.38 -8.80
N VAL A 153 -3.90 -0.74 -8.90
CA VAL A 153 -4.32 0.30 -7.95
C VAL A 153 -4.70 -0.37 -6.64
N PHE A 154 -4.17 0.16 -5.53
CA PHE A 154 -4.39 -0.41 -4.19
C PHE A 154 -4.76 0.63 -3.12
N GLY A 155 -4.85 1.91 -3.48
CA GLY A 155 -5.22 2.99 -2.58
C GLY A 155 -5.43 4.31 -3.28
N LYS A 156 -5.75 5.34 -2.51
CA LYS A 156 -5.97 6.72 -3.00
C LYS A 156 -5.54 7.75 -1.97
N VAL A 157 -4.99 8.85 -2.44
CA VAL A 157 -4.74 10.05 -1.64
C VAL A 157 -6.08 10.62 -1.16
N VAL A 158 -6.24 10.74 0.15
CA VAL A 158 -7.42 11.33 0.79
C VAL A 158 -7.14 12.72 1.37
N GLU A 159 -5.85 13.04 1.60
CA GLU A 159 -5.38 14.34 2.05
C GLU A 159 -3.96 14.59 1.51
N GLY A 160 -3.64 15.84 1.15
CA GLY A 160 -2.31 16.20 0.65
C GLY A 160 -2.14 16.03 -0.86
N MET A 161 -3.23 16.07 -1.64
CA MET A 161 -3.13 16.06 -3.10
C MET A 161 -2.43 17.33 -3.66
N ASP A 162 -2.53 18.46 -2.93
CA ASP A 162 -1.76 19.66 -3.19
C ASP A 162 -0.24 19.45 -2.99
N VAL A 163 0.16 18.61 -2.04
CA VAL A 163 1.56 18.20 -1.84
C VAL A 163 2.04 17.35 -3.03
N ALA A 164 1.23 16.41 -3.50
CA ALA A 164 1.53 15.65 -4.72
C ALA A 164 1.65 16.56 -5.94
N ASP A 165 0.85 17.62 -6.03
CA ASP A 165 0.97 18.65 -7.08
C ASP A 165 2.24 19.50 -6.95
N LYS A 166 2.68 19.83 -5.74
CA LYS A 166 3.99 20.45 -5.53
C LYS A 166 5.12 19.53 -5.99
N ILE A 167 5.03 18.23 -5.67
CA ILE A 167 6.05 17.25 -6.08
C ILE A 167 6.10 17.13 -7.60
N ARG A 168 4.97 16.98 -8.31
CA ARG A 168 4.97 16.86 -9.77
C ARG A 168 5.48 18.11 -10.49
N ALA A 169 5.50 19.26 -9.81
CA ALA A 169 5.92 20.55 -10.36
C ALA A 169 7.43 20.83 -10.19
N VAL A 170 8.16 20.01 -9.42
CA VAL A 170 9.60 20.24 -9.21
C VAL A 170 10.37 20.11 -10.53
N PRO A 171 11.45 20.85 -10.73
CA PRO A 171 12.36 20.66 -11.86
C PRO A 171 12.98 19.26 -11.82
N THR A 172 13.02 18.58 -12.97
CA THR A 172 13.60 17.25 -13.14
C THR A 172 14.72 17.27 -14.19
N GLY A 173 15.58 16.27 -14.15
CA GLY A 173 16.68 16.07 -15.08
C GLY A 173 17.13 14.62 -15.08
N ASN A 174 18.31 14.38 -15.66
CA ASN A 174 18.93 13.06 -15.70
C ASN A 174 19.92 12.88 -14.54
N ALA A 175 19.94 11.69 -13.94
CA ALA A 175 20.94 11.25 -12.96
C ALA A 175 21.54 9.90 -13.45
N GLY A 176 22.68 9.95 -14.08
CA GLY A 176 23.27 8.79 -14.76
C GLY A 176 22.35 8.27 -15.86
N MET A 177 21.91 7.01 -15.75
CA MET A 177 20.96 6.38 -16.69
C MET A 177 19.48 6.67 -16.37
N PHE A 178 19.19 7.30 -15.26
CA PHE A 178 17.82 7.61 -14.82
C PHE A 178 17.37 8.94 -15.37
N GLN A 179 16.15 8.98 -15.90
CA GLN A 179 15.48 10.18 -16.42
C GLN A 179 14.39 10.64 -15.45
N ASP A 180 13.96 11.89 -15.61
CA ASP A 180 12.87 12.49 -14.82
C ASP A 180 13.13 12.49 -13.30
N VAL A 181 14.40 12.55 -12.88
CA VAL A 181 14.82 12.62 -11.48
C VAL A 181 14.73 14.06 -10.99
N PRO A 182 14.05 14.35 -9.85
CA PRO A 182 14.04 15.68 -9.26
C PRO A 182 15.45 16.21 -9.02
N LEU A 183 15.75 17.44 -9.53
CA LEU A 183 17.06 18.10 -9.33
C LEU A 183 17.35 18.36 -7.85
N GLN A 184 16.31 18.61 -7.06
CA GLN A 184 16.37 18.62 -5.59
C GLN A 184 15.58 17.41 -5.10
N PRO A 185 16.21 16.48 -4.37
CA PRO A 185 15.55 15.26 -3.92
C PRO A 185 14.29 15.56 -3.08
N VAL A 186 13.17 14.97 -3.47
CA VAL A 186 11.93 14.98 -2.67
C VAL A 186 11.90 13.70 -1.86
N THR A 187 12.14 13.82 -0.56
CA THR A 187 12.33 12.68 0.35
C THR A 187 11.04 12.33 1.08
N ILE A 188 10.74 11.05 1.18
CA ILE A 188 9.79 10.49 2.16
C ILE A 188 10.54 10.41 3.48
N THR A 189 10.32 11.36 4.38
CA THR A 189 11.02 11.42 5.67
C THR A 189 10.54 10.32 6.61
N LYS A 190 9.25 9.98 6.52
CA LYS A 190 8.64 8.88 7.27
C LYS A 190 7.39 8.35 6.58
N ALA A 191 7.17 7.04 6.70
CA ALA A 191 5.92 6.39 6.33
C ALA A 191 5.33 5.67 7.55
N THR A 192 4.08 5.98 7.93
CA THR A 192 3.46 5.42 9.14
C THR A 192 2.05 4.93 8.82
N ALA A 193 1.75 3.67 9.15
CA ALA A 193 0.37 3.18 9.13
C ALA A 193 -0.37 3.70 10.37
N VAL A 194 -1.55 4.28 10.16
CA VAL A 194 -2.44 4.67 11.27
C VAL A 194 -3.10 3.40 11.79
N PRO A 195 -3.05 3.12 13.10
CA PRO A 195 -3.80 2.01 13.69
C PRO A 195 -5.30 2.16 13.42
N GLU A 196 -5.98 1.02 13.19
CA GLU A 196 -7.44 0.95 13.09
C GLU A 196 -8.13 1.27 14.41
#